data_9fa67eb7919619ada164776381e83f9e
#
_entry.id   9fa67eb7919619ada164776381e83f9e
#
_cell.length_a   1.000
_cell.length_b   1.000
_cell.length_c   1.000
_cell.angle_alpha   90.00
_cell.angle_beta   90.00
_cell.angle_gamma   90.00
#
_symmetry.space_group_name_H-M   'P 1'
#
loop_
_entity.id
_entity.type
_entity.pdbx_description
1 polymer ?
#
loop_
_entity_poly.entity_id
_entity_poly.type
_entity_poly.pdbx_seq_one_letter_code
_entity_poly.pdbx_strand_id
1 'polypeptide(L)'
;MIFLRRIRDKIQVEYWLQKGHIRENFDTENLPFSVCRFEKGEYLTRQGGRLAELLFLIEGEVQIYGIREDGSVTPVNRHEAPALLGDAEFVMGGASSLFTEARTTVICAALPMEPYRAELDRDVKFLHLLLRSYAGKFHTMATLEASAKTIEERVLLYMRHVCPNGEIGGIETALLQLRCSRRQLQRVLKKLCEENTVEKVGKGKYRLK
;
A
#
# COMPACT_ATOMS: atom_id res chain seq x y z
N MET A 1 -17.64 -13.80 -2.28
CA MET A 1 -17.08 -14.44 -3.48
C MET A 1 -16.35 -13.34 -4.25
N ILE A 2 -15.01 -13.41 -4.32
CA ILE A 2 -14.20 -12.37 -4.96
C ILE A 2 -14.28 -12.63 -6.46
N PHE A 3 -14.98 -11.79 -7.22
CA PHE A 3 -14.93 -11.83 -8.68
C PHE A 3 -13.64 -11.12 -9.15
N LEU A 4 -12.53 -11.80 -9.00
CA LEU A 4 -11.28 -11.38 -9.63
C LEU A 4 -11.49 -11.39 -11.15
N ARG A 5 -11.65 -10.22 -11.75
CA ARG A 5 -11.68 -10.09 -13.21
C ARG A 5 -10.25 -10.22 -13.73
N ARG A 6 -9.88 -11.45 -14.08
CA ARG A 6 -8.57 -11.76 -14.64
C ARG A 6 -8.62 -11.77 -16.17
N ILE A 7 -7.83 -10.91 -16.77
CA ILE A 7 -7.64 -10.80 -18.22
C ILE A 7 -6.42 -11.66 -18.59
N ARG A 8 -6.61 -12.58 -19.54
CA ARG A 8 -5.56 -13.44 -20.09
C ARG A 8 -5.40 -13.29 -21.60
N ASP A 9 -6.22 -12.46 -22.22
CA ASP A 9 -6.07 -12.12 -23.63
C ASP A 9 -4.72 -11.46 -23.87
N LYS A 10 -3.93 -12.01 -24.77
CA LYS A 10 -2.53 -11.60 -25.00
C LYS A 10 -2.40 -10.15 -25.41
N ILE A 11 -3.32 -9.64 -26.22
CA ILE A 11 -3.28 -8.27 -26.74
C ILE A 11 -3.55 -7.29 -25.60
N GLN A 12 -4.57 -7.59 -24.78
CA GLN A 12 -4.91 -6.75 -23.63
C GLN A 12 -3.82 -6.81 -22.54
N VAL A 13 -3.26 -7.99 -22.28
CA VAL A 13 -2.16 -8.14 -21.33
C VAL A 13 -0.96 -7.31 -21.79
N GLU A 14 -0.54 -7.41 -23.05
CA GLU A 14 0.60 -6.68 -23.56
C GLU A 14 0.39 -5.16 -23.55
N TYR A 15 -0.84 -4.69 -23.84
CA TYR A 15 -1.19 -3.29 -23.70
C TYR A 15 -0.91 -2.77 -22.27
N TRP A 16 -1.35 -3.53 -21.24
CA TRP A 16 -1.16 -3.12 -19.85
C TRP A 16 0.30 -3.22 -19.40
N LEU A 17 1.04 -4.25 -19.87
CA LEU A 17 2.45 -4.40 -19.57
C LEU A 17 3.28 -3.24 -20.15
N GLN A 18 2.97 -2.81 -21.37
CA GLN A 18 3.61 -1.64 -21.99
C GLN A 18 3.25 -0.35 -21.24
N LYS A 19 1.97 -0.13 -20.93
CA LYS A 19 1.51 1.04 -20.18
C LYS A 19 2.18 1.16 -18.81
N GLY A 20 2.40 0.05 -18.13
CA GLY A 20 3.05 0.00 -16.81
C GLY A 20 4.57 -0.11 -16.87
N HIS A 21 5.20 -0.15 -18.04
CA HIS A 21 6.65 -0.39 -18.20
C HIS A 21 7.14 -1.64 -17.46
N ILE A 22 6.31 -2.70 -17.42
CA ILE A 22 6.55 -3.86 -16.56
C ILE A 22 7.72 -4.70 -17.09
N ARG A 23 7.74 -5.02 -18.39
CA ARG A 23 8.76 -5.91 -18.99
C ARG A 23 10.17 -5.38 -18.87
N GLU A 24 10.35 -4.08 -18.83
CA GLU A 24 11.66 -3.42 -18.72
C GLU A 24 12.38 -3.75 -17.39
N ASN A 25 11.63 -4.25 -16.41
CA ASN A 25 12.13 -4.62 -15.09
C ASN A 25 12.60 -6.08 -15.00
N PHE A 26 12.72 -6.79 -16.13
CA PHE A 26 13.12 -8.18 -16.17
C PHE A 26 14.18 -8.42 -17.27
N ASP A 27 15.15 -9.29 -16.95
CA ASP A 27 16.04 -9.92 -17.94
C ASP A 27 15.43 -11.23 -18.43
N THR A 28 14.58 -11.85 -17.61
CA THR A 28 13.88 -13.11 -17.94
C THR A 28 12.78 -12.86 -18.97
N GLU A 29 12.88 -13.56 -20.09
CA GLU A 29 11.90 -13.50 -21.17
C GLU A 29 10.68 -14.40 -20.90
N ASN A 30 9.59 -14.15 -21.62
CA ASN A 30 8.39 -15.00 -21.66
C ASN A 30 7.68 -15.26 -20.30
N LEU A 31 7.88 -14.37 -19.32
CA LEU A 31 7.15 -14.45 -18.06
C LEU A 31 5.63 -14.35 -18.29
N PRO A 32 4.82 -15.27 -17.69
CA PRO A 32 3.40 -15.40 -17.99
C PRO A 32 2.55 -14.42 -17.17
N PHE A 33 2.59 -13.19 -17.53
CA PHE A 33 1.73 -12.19 -16.91
C PHE A 33 0.26 -12.40 -17.24
N SER A 34 -0.59 -12.07 -16.28
CA SER A 34 -2.01 -11.81 -16.48
C SER A 34 -2.33 -10.42 -15.93
N VAL A 35 -3.51 -9.89 -16.25
CA VAL A 35 -3.95 -8.62 -15.68
C VAL A 35 -5.15 -8.86 -14.78
N CYS A 36 -5.11 -8.28 -13.59
CA CYS A 36 -6.16 -8.35 -12.60
C CYS A 36 -6.77 -6.97 -12.40
N ARG A 37 -8.10 -6.92 -12.32
CA ARG A 37 -8.85 -5.73 -11.98
C ARG A 37 -9.56 -5.93 -10.66
N PHE A 38 -9.41 -4.96 -9.76
CA PHE A 38 -10.08 -4.90 -8.47
C PHE A 38 -10.93 -3.63 -8.40
N GLU A 39 -12.15 -3.76 -7.92
CA GLU A 39 -13.01 -2.63 -7.66
C GLU A 39 -12.74 -2.08 -6.24
N LYS A 40 -13.15 -0.84 -6.03
CA LYS A 40 -13.03 -0.20 -4.71
C LYS A 40 -13.64 -1.06 -3.60
N GLY A 41 -12.88 -1.29 -2.53
CA GLY A 41 -13.26 -2.13 -1.39
C GLY A 41 -12.91 -3.61 -1.56
N GLU A 42 -12.41 -4.05 -2.73
CA GLU A 42 -11.94 -5.41 -2.90
C GLU A 42 -10.54 -5.60 -2.32
N TYR A 43 -10.27 -6.79 -1.84
CA TYR A 43 -8.97 -7.15 -1.26
C TYR A 43 -8.04 -7.75 -2.30
N LEU A 44 -6.84 -7.17 -2.43
CA LEU A 44 -5.74 -7.75 -3.18
C LEU A 44 -5.04 -8.84 -2.36
N THR A 45 -4.83 -8.57 -1.06
CA THR A 45 -4.29 -9.54 -0.09
C THR A 45 -5.10 -9.51 1.19
N ARG A 46 -5.10 -10.64 1.92
CA ARG A 46 -5.71 -10.76 3.25
C ARG A 46 -4.67 -11.26 4.24
N GLN A 47 -4.71 -10.77 5.46
CA GLN A 47 -3.87 -11.25 6.55
C GLN A 47 -4.06 -12.76 6.73
N GLY A 48 -2.95 -13.51 6.84
CA GLY A 48 -2.95 -14.97 6.91
C GLY A 48 -3.16 -15.66 5.55
N GLY A 49 -3.52 -14.93 4.49
CA GLY A 49 -3.67 -15.45 3.14
C GLY A 49 -2.31 -15.61 2.44
N ARG A 50 -2.16 -16.69 1.66
CA ARG A 50 -0.97 -16.85 0.81
C ARG A 50 -1.11 -15.99 -0.44
N LEU A 51 -0.17 -15.09 -0.67
CA LEU A 51 -0.06 -14.37 -1.93
C LEU A 51 0.86 -15.17 -2.87
N ALA A 52 0.28 -15.72 -3.91
CA ALA A 52 1.00 -16.59 -4.86
C ALA A 52 1.60 -15.82 -6.05
N GLU A 53 1.33 -14.52 -6.15
CA GLU A 53 1.69 -13.68 -7.30
C GLU A 53 2.28 -12.34 -6.84
N LEU A 54 3.28 -11.87 -7.58
CA LEU A 54 3.70 -10.47 -7.55
C LEU A 54 2.65 -9.63 -8.27
N LEU A 55 2.22 -8.53 -7.67
CA LEU A 55 1.22 -7.62 -8.24
C LEU A 55 1.88 -6.27 -8.52
N PHE A 56 1.98 -5.93 -9.78
CA PHE A 56 2.50 -4.63 -10.25
C PHE A 56 1.31 -3.71 -10.48
N LEU A 57 1.11 -2.74 -9.59
CA LEU A 57 0.06 -1.73 -9.77
C LEU A 57 0.39 -0.86 -10.97
N ILE A 58 -0.53 -0.81 -11.93
CA ILE A 58 -0.44 0.02 -13.12
C ILE A 58 -1.36 1.24 -13.01
N GLU A 59 -2.51 1.05 -12.37
CA GLU A 59 -3.47 2.12 -12.08
C GLU A 59 -4.11 1.92 -10.72
N GLY A 60 -4.51 3.04 -10.11
CA GLY A 60 -5.28 3.06 -8.88
C GLY A 60 -4.43 3.14 -7.63
N GLU A 61 -5.12 2.97 -6.51
CA GLU A 61 -4.60 3.18 -5.17
C GLU A 61 -5.05 2.09 -4.23
N VAL A 62 -4.16 1.67 -3.34
CA VAL A 62 -4.41 0.67 -2.31
C VAL A 62 -4.08 1.20 -0.91
N GLN A 63 -4.83 0.72 0.08
CA GLN A 63 -4.56 0.91 1.50
C GLN A 63 -4.05 -0.40 2.10
N ILE A 64 -2.93 -0.33 2.82
CA ILE A 64 -2.36 -1.44 3.57
C ILE A 64 -2.63 -1.23 5.06
N TYR A 65 -3.14 -2.25 5.73
CA TYR A 65 -3.44 -2.20 7.16
C TYR A 65 -3.38 -3.57 7.84
N GLY A 66 -3.19 -3.56 9.14
CA GLY A 66 -3.35 -4.73 10.00
C GLY A 66 -4.63 -4.66 10.82
N ILE A 67 -5.15 -5.81 11.21
CA ILE A 67 -6.21 -5.93 12.21
C ILE A 67 -5.60 -6.58 13.45
N ARG A 68 -5.79 -5.94 14.61
CA ARG A 68 -5.33 -6.44 15.90
C ARG A 68 -6.31 -7.48 16.46
N GLU A 69 -5.90 -8.18 17.51
CA GLU A 69 -6.74 -9.16 18.21
C GLU A 69 -8.05 -8.56 18.76
N ASP A 70 -8.02 -7.29 19.14
CA ASP A 70 -9.21 -6.54 19.60
C ASP A 70 -10.11 -6.06 18.45
N GLY A 71 -9.80 -6.42 17.20
CA GLY A 71 -10.53 -6.01 16.01
C GLY A 71 -10.21 -4.59 15.52
N SER A 72 -9.33 -3.85 16.19
CA SER A 72 -8.96 -2.51 15.75
C SER A 72 -8.10 -2.53 14.49
N VAL A 73 -8.40 -1.62 13.55
CA VAL A 73 -7.64 -1.46 12.31
C VAL A 73 -6.45 -0.52 12.53
N THR A 74 -5.28 -0.99 12.17
CA THR A 74 -4.03 -0.20 12.21
C THR A 74 -3.58 0.07 10.78
N PRO A 75 -3.77 1.28 10.25
CA PRO A 75 -3.21 1.66 8.96
C PRO A 75 -1.69 1.55 8.99
N VAL A 76 -1.11 0.99 7.94
CA VAL A 76 0.35 0.82 7.81
C VAL A 76 0.89 1.75 6.74
N ASN A 77 0.32 1.68 5.53
CA ASN A 77 0.76 2.49 4.41
C ASN A 77 -0.34 2.62 3.35
N ARG A 78 -0.09 3.50 2.40
CA ARG A 78 -0.91 3.74 1.23
C ARG A 78 0.01 3.77 0.02
N HIS A 79 -0.36 3.06 -1.04
CA HIS A 79 0.39 3.04 -2.29
C HIS A 79 -0.51 3.42 -3.44
N GLU A 80 0.01 4.31 -4.26
CA GLU A 80 -0.55 4.68 -5.57
C GLU A 80 0.33 4.07 -6.67
N ALA A 81 -0.25 3.79 -7.81
CA ALA A 81 0.50 3.31 -8.96
C ALA A 81 1.53 4.36 -9.45
N PRO A 82 2.75 3.95 -9.85
CA PRO A 82 3.22 2.57 -9.92
C PRO A 82 3.73 2.03 -8.56
N ALA A 83 3.38 0.79 -8.22
CA ALA A 83 3.85 0.14 -6.99
C ALA A 83 3.95 -1.37 -7.17
N LEU A 84 4.80 -2.02 -6.38
CA LEU A 84 4.94 -3.46 -6.33
C LEU A 84 4.39 -3.98 -4.99
N LEU A 85 3.53 -5.01 -5.06
CA LEU A 85 3.01 -5.76 -3.93
C LEU A 85 3.43 -7.22 -4.03
N GLY A 86 3.57 -7.88 -2.89
CA GLY A 86 4.04 -9.26 -2.84
C GLY A 86 5.57 -9.37 -2.79
N ASP A 87 6.27 -8.26 -2.80
CA ASP A 87 7.72 -8.22 -2.67
C ASP A 87 8.19 -8.79 -1.31
N ALA A 88 7.50 -8.47 -0.22
CA ALA A 88 7.80 -9.03 1.10
C ALA A 88 7.58 -10.55 1.13
N GLU A 89 6.44 -11.01 0.62
CA GLU A 89 6.12 -12.44 0.52
C GLU A 89 7.10 -13.17 -0.42
N PHE A 90 7.55 -12.51 -1.48
CA PHE A 90 8.59 -13.06 -2.36
C PHE A 90 9.91 -13.27 -1.62
N VAL A 91 10.38 -12.30 -0.85
CA VAL A 91 11.69 -12.37 -0.18
C VAL A 91 11.67 -13.22 1.08
N MET A 92 10.65 -13.04 1.92
CA MET A 92 10.56 -13.67 3.24
C MET A 92 9.82 -15.00 3.22
N GLY A 93 9.01 -15.26 2.17
CA GLY A 93 8.08 -16.38 2.13
C GLY A 93 6.91 -16.20 3.11
N GLY A 94 6.03 -17.22 3.15
CA GLY A 94 4.94 -17.27 4.12
C GLY A 94 3.64 -16.61 3.67
N ALA A 95 2.78 -16.38 4.66
CA ALA A 95 1.49 -15.74 4.47
C ALA A 95 1.61 -14.22 4.62
N SER A 96 0.74 -13.47 3.97
CA SER A 96 0.69 -12.03 4.11
C SER A 96 0.35 -11.64 5.55
N SER A 97 1.13 -10.73 6.12
CA SER A 97 0.91 -10.21 7.48
C SER A 97 -0.15 -9.12 7.54
N LEU A 98 -0.56 -8.59 6.38
CA LEU A 98 -1.40 -7.41 6.28
C LEU A 98 -2.53 -7.60 5.26
N PHE A 99 -3.56 -6.78 5.41
CA PHE A 99 -4.59 -6.60 4.39
C PHE A 99 -4.13 -5.52 3.39
N THR A 100 -4.41 -5.75 2.12
CA THR A 100 -4.31 -4.74 1.06
C THR A 100 -5.65 -4.61 0.38
N GLU A 101 -6.26 -3.44 0.46
CA GLU A 101 -7.59 -3.12 -0.03
C GLU A 101 -7.53 -2.04 -1.11
N ALA A 102 -8.25 -2.23 -2.21
CA ALA A 102 -8.39 -1.25 -3.27
C ALA A 102 -9.18 -0.02 -2.80
N ARG A 103 -8.62 1.16 -2.94
CA ARG A 103 -9.27 2.44 -2.58
C ARG A 103 -9.99 3.08 -3.76
N THR A 104 -9.52 2.79 -4.95
CA THR A 104 -10.12 3.12 -6.24
C THR A 104 -10.26 1.84 -7.05
N THR A 105 -10.69 1.90 -8.30
CA THR A 105 -10.47 0.80 -9.23
C THR A 105 -8.97 0.64 -9.42
N VAL A 106 -8.45 -0.58 -9.26
CA VAL A 106 -7.04 -0.94 -9.36
C VAL A 106 -6.82 -1.89 -10.51
N ILE A 107 -5.82 -1.61 -11.33
CA ILE A 107 -5.34 -2.50 -12.40
C ILE A 107 -3.92 -2.93 -12.05
N CYS A 108 -3.69 -4.25 -12.02
CA CYS A 108 -2.39 -4.84 -11.75
C CYS A 108 -1.99 -5.82 -12.85
N ALA A 109 -0.72 -5.84 -13.23
CA ALA A 109 -0.11 -7.03 -13.82
C ALA A 109 0.24 -8.00 -12.70
N ALA A 110 -0.12 -9.27 -12.88
CA ALA A 110 0.12 -10.35 -11.92
C ALA A 110 1.09 -11.38 -12.52
N LEU A 111 2.14 -11.71 -11.76
CA LEU A 111 3.16 -12.68 -12.13
C LEU A 111 3.21 -13.78 -11.06
N PRO A 112 2.98 -15.08 -11.41
CA PRO A 112 3.16 -16.18 -10.47
C PRO A 112 4.58 -16.25 -9.91
N MET A 113 4.73 -16.38 -8.57
CA MET A 113 6.04 -16.41 -7.94
C MET A 113 6.72 -17.78 -8.04
N GLU A 114 6.06 -18.81 -7.51
CA GLU A 114 6.69 -20.12 -7.29
C GLU A 114 7.18 -20.82 -8.59
N PRO A 115 6.42 -20.81 -9.70
CA PRO A 115 6.90 -21.47 -10.92
C PRO A 115 8.13 -20.80 -11.55
N TYR A 116 8.41 -19.54 -11.19
CA TYR A 116 9.50 -18.73 -11.77
C TYR A 116 10.50 -18.26 -10.71
N ARG A 117 10.46 -18.88 -9.54
CA ARG A 117 11.30 -18.49 -8.40
C ARG A 117 12.79 -18.53 -8.73
N ALA A 118 13.23 -19.62 -9.35
CA ALA A 118 14.64 -19.84 -9.65
C ALA A 118 15.20 -18.87 -10.70
N GLU A 119 14.35 -18.49 -11.67
CA GLU A 119 14.68 -17.49 -12.69
C GLU A 119 14.70 -16.09 -12.08
N LEU A 120 13.67 -15.73 -11.31
CA LEU A 120 13.55 -14.42 -10.67
C LEU A 120 14.65 -14.16 -9.64
N ASP A 121 15.11 -15.18 -8.91
CA ASP A 121 16.24 -15.08 -7.96
C ASP A 121 17.57 -14.77 -8.65
N ARG A 122 17.66 -14.92 -9.98
CA ARG A 122 18.84 -14.61 -10.80
C ARG A 122 18.63 -13.45 -11.77
N ASP A 123 17.43 -12.91 -11.83
CA ASP A 123 17.10 -11.79 -12.70
C ASP A 123 17.56 -10.47 -12.07
N VAL A 124 18.67 -9.94 -12.60
CA VAL A 124 19.31 -8.76 -12.00
C VAL A 124 18.41 -7.53 -12.05
N LYS A 125 17.65 -7.33 -13.12
CA LYS A 125 16.72 -6.19 -13.23
C LYS A 125 15.60 -6.31 -12.20
N PHE A 126 15.03 -7.51 -12.05
CA PHE A 126 14.00 -7.77 -11.05
C PHE A 126 14.51 -7.59 -9.62
N LEU A 127 15.73 -8.07 -9.31
CA LEU A 127 16.33 -7.85 -8.01
C LEU A 127 16.56 -6.36 -7.71
N HIS A 128 16.99 -5.58 -8.72
CA HIS A 128 17.08 -4.13 -8.58
C HIS A 128 15.71 -3.46 -8.41
N LEU A 129 14.66 -3.97 -9.06
CA LEU A 129 13.30 -3.50 -8.82
C LEU A 129 12.87 -3.74 -7.38
N LEU A 130 13.12 -4.94 -6.82
CA LEU A 130 12.86 -5.26 -5.42
C LEU A 130 13.61 -4.30 -4.49
N LEU A 131 14.90 -4.09 -4.71
CA LEU A 131 15.71 -3.15 -3.93
C LEU A 131 15.14 -1.73 -3.98
N ARG A 132 14.75 -1.24 -5.14
CA ARG A 132 14.11 0.09 -5.29
C ARG A 132 12.78 0.14 -4.56
N SER A 133 11.96 -0.92 -4.64
CA SER A 133 10.68 -1.00 -3.93
C SER A 133 10.88 -0.89 -2.41
N TYR A 134 11.80 -1.69 -1.85
CA TYR A 134 12.13 -1.63 -0.42
C TYR A 134 12.73 -0.29 -0.01
N ALA A 135 13.70 0.21 -0.77
CA ALA A 135 14.31 1.50 -0.47
C ALA A 135 13.29 2.64 -0.47
N GLY A 136 12.36 2.65 -1.43
CA GLY A 136 11.28 3.63 -1.49
C GLY A 136 10.31 3.53 -0.31
N LYS A 137 9.88 2.32 0.04
CA LYS A 137 9.02 2.07 1.21
C LYS A 137 9.71 2.48 2.51
N PHE A 138 10.98 2.09 2.68
CA PHE A 138 11.78 2.46 3.86
C PHE A 138 12.00 3.98 3.93
N HIS A 139 12.36 4.61 2.80
CA HIS A 139 12.56 6.06 2.75
C HIS A 139 11.28 6.80 3.14
N THR A 140 10.12 6.39 2.63
CA THR A 140 8.83 6.98 3.00
C THR A 140 8.59 6.85 4.51
N MET A 141 8.80 5.67 5.09
CA MET A 141 8.64 5.45 6.53
C MET A 141 9.63 6.30 7.35
N ALA A 142 10.90 6.29 6.98
CA ALA A 142 11.94 7.05 7.67
C ALA A 142 11.72 8.57 7.55
N THR A 143 11.26 9.04 6.39
CA THR A 143 10.97 10.46 6.16
C THR A 143 9.76 10.91 6.97
N LEU A 144 8.73 10.08 7.09
CA LEU A 144 7.59 10.35 7.96
C LEU A 144 8.01 10.50 9.44
N GLU A 145 9.01 9.73 9.89
CA GLU A 145 9.55 9.84 11.25
C GLU A 145 10.54 11.00 11.41
N ALA A 146 11.43 11.21 10.45
CA ALA A 146 12.59 12.11 10.57
C ALA A 146 12.31 13.54 10.10
N SER A 147 11.44 13.75 9.11
CA SER A 147 11.21 15.09 8.53
C SER A 147 10.29 15.96 9.36
N ALA A 148 9.45 15.36 10.17
CA ALA A 148 8.52 16.12 11.01
C ALA A 148 9.24 16.64 12.25
N LYS A 149 9.64 17.89 12.23
CA LYS A 149 10.22 18.60 13.38
C LYS A 149 9.22 18.79 14.51
N THR A 150 7.94 18.84 14.19
CA THR A 150 6.85 19.08 15.14
C THR A 150 5.83 17.93 15.12
N ILE A 151 5.10 17.78 16.23
CA ILE A 151 3.97 16.84 16.29
C ILE A 151 2.88 17.20 15.27
N GLU A 152 2.73 18.46 14.95
CA GLU A 152 1.78 18.97 13.97
C GLU A 152 2.11 18.48 12.56
N GLU A 153 3.37 18.61 12.13
CA GLU A 153 3.84 18.06 10.85
C GLU A 153 3.66 16.54 10.78
N ARG A 154 3.96 15.81 11.88
CA ARG A 154 3.72 14.35 11.95
C ARG A 154 2.26 14.00 11.77
N VAL A 155 1.35 14.76 12.39
CA VAL A 155 -0.10 14.56 12.26
C VAL A 155 -0.52 14.76 10.80
N LEU A 156 -0.07 15.82 10.15
CA LEU A 156 -0.42 16.10 8.75
C LEU A 156 0.14 15.04 7.79
N LEU A 157 1.39 14.63 7.98
CA LEU A 157 2.01 13.55 7.18
C LEU A 157 1.28 12.21 7.39
N TYR A 158 0.95 11.88 8.64
CA TYR A 158 0.18 10.69 8.96
C TYR A 158 -1.20 10.69 8.27
N MET A 159 -1.91 11.84 8.31
CA MET A 159 -3.20 11.97 7.64
C MET A 159 -3.07 11.83 6.11
N ARG A 160 -2.03 12.43 5.50
CA ARG A 160 -1.83 12.39 4.03
C ARG A 160 -1.44 11.02 3.50
N HIS A 161 -0.51 10.34 4.19
CA HIS A 161 0.17 9.16 3.64
C HIS A 161 -0.31 7.83 4.23
N VAL A 162 -0.89 7.85 5.44
CA VAL A 162 -1.28 6.63 6.14
C VAL A 162 -2.79 6.51 6.29
N CYS A 163 -3.49 7.60 6.60
CA CYS A 163 -4.92 7.54 6.86
C CYS A 163 -5.77 7.39 5.58
N PRO A 164 -6.74 6.46 5.54
CA PRO A 164 -7.70 6.37 4.46
C PRO A 164 -8.44 7.71 4.24
N ASN A 165 -8.47 8.21 3.02
CA ASN A 165 -9.10 9.49 2.64
C ASN A 165 -8.60 10.69 3.48
N GLY A 166 -7.38 10.64 4.02
CA GLY A 166 -6.89 11.66 4.92
C GLY A 166 -7.65 11.77 6.24
N GLU A 167 -8.37 10.71 6.66
CA GLU A 167 -9.23 10.71 7.83
C GLU A 167 -8.64 9.88 8.98
N ILE A 168 -8.40 10.51 10.13
CA ILE A 168 -8.15 9.79 11.38
C ILE A 168 -9.48 9.18 11.83
N GLY A 169 -9.61 7.87 11.70
CA GLY A 169 -10.81 7.11 12.08
C GLY A 169 -10.91 6.81 13.58
N GLY A 170 -9.83 7.02 14.36
CA GLY A 170 -9.79 6.78 15.79
C GLY A 170 -8.55 7.37 16.46
N ILE A 171 -8.74 8.03 17.61
CA ILE A 171 -7.65 8.68 18.35
C ILE A 171 -6.63 7.67 18.85
N GLU A 172 -7.06 6.51 19.36
CA GLU A 172 -6.14 5.50 19.96
C GLU A 172 -5.12 4.99 18.93
N THR A 173 -5.59 4.66 17.74
CA THR A 173 -4.71 4.21 16.65
C THR A 173 -3.72 5.31 16.26
N ALA A 174 -4.19 6.56 16.18
CA ALA A 174 -3.33 7.70 15.86
C ALA A 174 -2.26 7.95 16.94
N LEU A 175 -2.59 7.79 18.23
CA LEU A 175 -1.62 7.94 19.33
C LEU A 175 -0.46 6.98 19.21
N LEU A 176 -0.75 5.71 18.87
CA LEU A 176 0.28 4.68 18.71
C LEU A 176 1.20 4.97 17.52
N GLN A 177 0.60 5.35 16.39
CA GLN A 177 1.36 5.65 15.17
C GLN A 177 2.20 6.93 15.31
N LEU A 178 1.64 7.96 15.93
CA LEU A 178 2.32 9.24 16.11
C LEU A 178 3.24 9.28 17.34
N ARG A 179 3.26 8.22 18.15
CA ARG A 179 4.05 8.14 19.39
C ARG A 179 3.93 9.41 20.25
N CYS A 180 2.71 9.86 20.47
CA CYS A 180 2.43 11.08 21.24
C CYS A 180 1.33 10.86 22.28
N SER A 181 1.26 11.77 23.26
CA SER A 181 0.20 11.73 24.26
C SER A 181 -1.14 12.18 23.68
N ARG A 182 -2.25 11.69 24.25
CA ARG A 182 -3.61 12.14 23.91
C ARG A 182 -3.76 13.66 23.98
N ARG A 183 -3.20 14.27 25.03
CA ARG A 183 -3.24 15.72 25.21
C ARG A 183 -2.52 16.48 24.08
N GLN A 184 -1.37 15.98 23.65
CA GLN A 184 -0.62 16.57 22.53
C GLN A 184 -1.41 16.44 21.23
N LEU A 185 -1.93 15.26 20.91
CA LEU A 185 -2.71 15.05 19.69
C LEU A 185 -3.96 15.92 19.65
N GLN A 186 -4.72 15.96 20.75
CA GLN A 186 -5.92 16.79 20.82
C GLN A 186 -5.63 18.30 20.65
N ARG A 187 -4.54 18.79 21.24
CA ARG A 187 -4.10 20.18 21.08
C ARG A 187 -3.76 20.51 19.63
N VAL A 188 -3.03 19.61 18.96
CA VAL A 188 -2.66 19.78 17.55
C VAL A 188 -3.88 19.72 16.64
N LEU A 189 -4.74 18.73 16.81
CA LEU A 189 -5.96 18.62 16.01
C LEU A 189 -6.89 19.83 16.19
N LYS A 190 -6.99 20.36 17.41
CA LYS A 190 -7.76 21.61 17.67
C LYS A 190 -7.15 22.77 16.88
N LYS A 191 -5.83 22.97 16.97
CA LYS A 191 -5.11 24.04 16.21
C LYS A 191 -5.33 23.89 14.71
N LEU A 192 -5.15 22.70 14.15
CA LEU A 192 -5.35 22.44 12.72
C LEU A 192 -6.81 22.67 12.26
N CYS A 193 -7.78 22.46 13.15
CA CYS A 193 -9.18 22.82 12.87
C CYS A 193 -9.38 24.34 12.87
N GLU A 194 -8.75 25.08 13.79
CA GLU A 194 -8.79 26.54 13.85
C GLU A 194 -8.12 27.16 12.60
N GLU A 195 -7.04 26.54 12.09
CA GLU A 195 -6.34 26.92 10.86
C GLU A 195 -7.05 26.46 9.56
N ASN A 196 -8.21 25.81 9.69
CA ASN A 196 -9.01 25.30 8.57
C ASN A 196 -8.30 24.26 7.67
N THR A 197 -7.23 23.66 8.16
CA THR A 197 -6.46 22.58 7.46
C THR A 197 -7.10 21.21 7.65
N VAL A 198 -7.76 21.02 8.80
CA VAL A 198 -8.44 19.78 9.19
C VAL A 198 -9.87 20.10 9.63
N GLU A 199 -10.79 19.21 9.39
CA GLU A 199 -12.16 19.31 9.91
C GLU A 199 -12.49 18.13 10.83
N LYS A 200 -13.32 18.40 11.86
CA LYS A 200 -13.84 17.37 12.74
C LYS A 200 -15.10 16.77 12.12
N VAL A 201 -15.05 15.53 11.67
CA VAL A 201 -16.17 14.83 11.02
C VAL A 201 -16.98 13.92 11.96
N GLY A 202 -16.54 13.77 13.23
CA GLY A 202 -17.25 12.98 14.23
C GLY A 202 -16.52 12.92 15.57
N LYS A 203 -17.03 12.14 16.53
CA LYS A 203 -16.37 11.93 17.82
C LYS A 203 -15.04 11.19 17.61
N GLY A 204 -13.93 11.88 17.83
CA GLY A 204 -12.58 11.34 17.63
C GLY A 204 -12.18 11.13 16.17
N LYS A 205 -12.95 11.66 15.22
CA LYS A 205 -12.70 11.56 13.78
C LYS A 205 -12.39 12.93 13.20
N TYR A 206 -11.33 12.98 12.40
CA TYR A 206 -10.82 14.21 11.79
C TYR A 206 -10.36 13.93 10.37
N ARG A 207 -10.62 14.85 9.43
CA ARG A 207 -10.29 14.73 8.01
C ARG A 207 -9.49 15.93 7.53
N LEU A 208 -8.53 15.72 6.62
CA LEU A 208 -7.90 16.78 5.85
C LEU A 208 -8.91 17.44 4.93
N LYS A 209 -8.81 18.74 4.79
CA LYS A 209 -9.59 19.52 3.82
C LYS A 209 -8.91 19.60 2.47
#